data_3a0163d39978b85e8cdf9bf96d84f233
#
_entry.id   3a0163d39978b85e8cdf9bf96d84f233
#
_cell.length_a   1.000
_cell.length_b   1.000
_cell.length_c   1.000
_cell.angle_alpha   90.00
_cell.angle_beta   90.00
_cell.angle_gamma   90.00
#
_symmetry.space_group_name_H-M   'P 1'
#
loop_
_entity.id
_entity.type
_entity.pdbx_description
1 polymer ?
#
loop_
_entity_poly.entity_id
_entity_poly.type
_entity_poly.pdbx_seq_one_letter_code
_entity_poly.pdbx_strand_id
1 'polypeptide(L)'
;YSFSILEPFTKPFRLFLPVIFRIDLASLSLSIIFKALSFYLFVESQSLETNSIESISWSFLSVFLTISLVLRYSLFISIIGSWIAPTSNNAFLIICHGITQPLLRPFQRFTAMGGIDFSPIIVFFILIQIDRMIHNFRFYLELPGLF
;
A
#
# COMPACT_ATOMS: atom_id res chain seq x y z
N TYR A 1 -9.45 -8.05 -15.80
CA TYR A 1 -8.64 -9.18 -16.28
C TYR A 1 -7.47 -9.58 -15.37
N SER A 2 -7.01 -8.72 -14.47
CA SER A 2 -5.89 -9.03 -13.54
C SER A 2 -6.26 -9.95 -12.38
N PHE A 3 -7.54 -10.15 -12.11
CA PHE A 3 -8.00 -10.97 -10.98
C PHE A 3 -7.86 -12.49 -11.22
N SER A 4 -7.80 -12.94 -12.46
CA SER A 4 -7.80 -14.36 -12.79
C SER A 4 -6.55 -15.12 -12.33
N ILE A 5 -5.40 -14.44 -12.23
CA ILE A 5 -4.13 -15.10 -11.85
C ILE A 5 -4.05 -15.34 -10.34
N LEU A 6 -4.61 -14.43 -9.54
CA LEU A 6 -4.60 -14.53 -8.08
C LEU A 6 -5.80 -15.32 -7.51
N GLU A 7 -6.84 -15.52 -8.32
CA GLU A 7 -8.03 -16.25 -7.89
C GLU A 7 -7.76 -17.65 -7.28
N PRO A 8 -6.91 -18.51 -7.87
CA PRO A 8 -6.68 -19.84 -7.29
C PRO A 8 -6.07 -19.77 -5.89
N PHE A 9 -5.28 -18.73 -5.60
CA PHE A 9 -4.64 -18.53 -4.29
C PHE A 9 -5.58 -17.86 -3.27
N THR A 10 -6.45 -16.97 -3.72
CA THR A 10 -7.35 -16.21 -2.84
C THR A 10 -8.68 -16.93 -2.57
N LYS A 11 -9.12 -17.81 -3.46
CA LYS A 11 -10.39 -18.58 -3.31
C LYS A 11 -10.52 -19.29 -1.94
N PRO A 12 -9.52 -20.06 -1.47
CA PRO A 12 -9.65 -20.74 -0.17
C PRO A 12 -9.77 -19.77 0.99
N PHE A 13 -9.12 -18.61 0.91
CA PHE A 13 -9.20 -17.60 1.97
C PHE A 13 -10.52 -16.81 1.94
N ARG A 14 -11.12 -16.62 0.79
CA ARG A 14 -12.44 -15.96 0.64
C ARG A 14 -13.59 -16.74 1.24
N LEU A 15 -13.44 -18.05 1.44
CA LEU A 15 -14.41 -18.88 2.15
C LEU A 15 -14.53 -18.48 3.63
N PHE A 16 -13.44 -18.00 4.23
CA PHE A 16 -13.38 -17.68 5.65
C PHE A 16 -13.36 -16.16 5.92
N LEU A 17 -12.90 -15.36 4.96
CA LEU A 17 -12.68 -13.92 5.14
C LEU A 17 -13.55 -13.13 4.15
N PRO A 18 -14.59 -12.44 4.66
CA PRO A 18 -15.47 -11.61 3.83
C PRO A 18 -14.78 -10.33 3.36
N VAL A 19 -15.33 -9.73 2.31
CA VAL A 19 -14.94 -8.38 1.88
C VAL A 19 -15.61 -7.36 2.79
N ILE A 20 -14.83 -6.60 3.55
CA ILE A 20 -15.32 -5.54 4.45
C ILE A 20 -14.85 -4.18 3.91
N PHE A 21 -15.76 -3.21 3.81
CA PHE A 21 -15.49 -1.86 3.29
C PHE A 21 -14.78 -1.82 1.92
N ARG A 22 -15.06 -2.77 1.02
CA ARG A 22 -14.41 -2.96 -0.28
C ARG A 22 -12.94 -3.44 -0.20
N ILE A 23 -12.45 -3.78 0.97
CA ILE A 23 -11.13 -4.39 1.14
C ILE A 23 -11.30 -5.90 1.12
N ASP A 24 -10.58 -6.56 0.22
CA ASP A 24 -10.52 -8.02 0.15
C ASP A 24 -9.57 -8.53 1.24
N LEU A 25 -10.16 -8.94 2.38
CA LEU A 25 -9.41 -9.46 3.51
C LEU A 25 -8.61 -10.72 3.15
N ALA A 26 -9.06 -11.49 2.16
CA ALA A 26 -8.34 -12.67 1.70
C ALA A 26 -7.00 -12.28 1.02
N SER A 27 -7.02 -11.25 0.17
CA SER A 27 -5.79 -10.73 -0.47
C SER A 27 -4.85 -10.09 0.55
N LEU A 28 -5.40 -9.41 1.56
CA LEU A 28 -4.61 -8.77 2.61
C LEU A 28 -3.95 -9.83 3.53
N SER A 29 -4.69 -10.87 3.93
CA SER A 29 -4.14 -11.96 4.72
C SER A 29 -3.05 -12.73 3.98
N LEU A 30 -3.25 -12.98 2.69
CA LEU A 30 -2.24 -13.61 1.84
C LEU A 30 -0.96 -12.75 1.75
N SER A 31 -1.10 -11.43 1.61
CA SER A 31 0.04 -10.50 1.60
C SER A 31 0.81 -10.54 2.92
N ILE A 32 0.12 -10.61 4.06
CA ILE A 32 0.75 -10.71 5.38
C ILE A 32 1.50 -12.05 5.51
N ILE A 33 0.91 -13.15 5.05
CA ILE A 33 1.55 -14.47 5.07
C ILE A 33 2.83 -14.48 4.21
N PHE A 34 2.78 -13.93 3.00
CA PHE A 34 3.97 -13.83 2.14
C PHE A 34 5.05 -12.95 2.76
N LYS A 35 4.67 -11.85 3.40
CA LYS A 35 5.62 -10.98 4.12
C LYS A 35 6.21 -11.68 5.35
N ALA A 36 5.42 -12.44 6.10
CA ALA A 36 5.91 -13.23 7.22
C ALA A 36 6.90 -14.31 6.77
N LEU A 37 6.59 -15.00 5.68
CA LEU A 37 7.48 -15.99 5.07
C LEU A 37 8.80 -15.35 4.58
N SER A 38 8.71 -14.22 3.90
CA SER A 38 9.87 -13.47 3.44
C SER A 38 10.76 -13.03 4.61
N PHE A 39 10.16 -12.54 5.69
CA PHE A 39 10.89 -12.14 6.89
C PHE A 39 11.56 -13.35 7.56
N TYR A 40 10.84 -14.45 7.71
CA TYR A 40 11.38 -15.69 8.29
C TYR A 40 12.61 -16.18 7.51
N LEU A 41 12.52 -16.25 6.19
CA LEU A 41 13.65 -16.65 5.32
C LEU A 41 14.83 -15.67 5.44
N PHE A 42 14.56 -14.38 5.59
CA PHE A 42 15.63 -13.39 5.79
C PHE A 42 16.33 -13.58 7.13
N VAL A 43 15.58 -13.73 8.22
CA VAL A 43 16.11 -13.96 9.58
C VAL A 43 16.96 -15.23 9.61
N GLU A 44 16.46 -16.31 9.02
CA GLU A 44 17.19 -17.58 8.92
C GLU A 44 18.50 -17.40 8.14
N SER A 45 18.48 -16.65 7.02
CA SER A 45 19.67 -16.38 6.19
C SER A 45 20.74 -15.57 6.92
N GLN A 46 20.36 -14.74 7.87
CA GLN A 46 21.27 -13.88 8.66
C GLN A 46 21.60 -14.46 10.04
N SER A 47 21.04 -15.62 10.39
CA SER A 47 21.20 -16.25 11.71
C SER A 47 20.79 -15.29 12.86
N LEU A 48 19.78 -14.47 12.65
CA LEU A 48 19.27 -13.54 13.65
C LEU A 48 18.27 -14.25 14.56
N GLU A 49 18.39 -14.04 15.86
CA GLU A 49 17.38 -14.48 16.82
C GLU A 49 16.21 -13.50 16.84
N THR A 50 15.02 -13.95 16.50
CA THR A 50 13.80 -13.13 16.56
C THR A 50 12.65 -13.91 17.18
N ASN A 51 11.80 -13.19 17.91
CA ASN A 51 10.58 -13.75 18.48
C ASN A 51 9.46 -13.82 17.43
N SER A 52 8.55 -14.79 17.58
CA SER A 52 7.39 -14.92 16.69
C SER A 52 6.51 -13.66 16.66
N ILE A 53 6.39 -12.95 17.79
CA ILE A 53 5.65 -11.69 17.91
C ILE A 53 6.29 -10.59 17.06
N GLU A 54 7.61 -10.47 17.08
CA GLU A 54 8.36 -9.51 16.26
C GLU A 54 8.15 -9.79 14.77
N SER A 55 8.22 -11.06 14.36
CA SER A 55 8.01 -11.47 12.96
C SER A 55 6.61 -11.12 12.45
N ILE A 56 5.58 -11.34 13.27
CA ILE A 56 4.19 -11.00 12.93
C ILE A 56 4.02 -9.48 12.86
N SER A 57 4.51 -8.75 13.85
CA SER A 57 4.44 -7.29 13.91
C SER A 57 5.14 -6.64 12.72
N TRP A 58 6.34 -7.13 12.39
CA TRP A 58 7.09 -6.68 11.24
C TRP A 58 6.35 -6.93 9.93
N SER A 59 5.78 -8.10 9.75
CA SER A 59 5.03 -8.46 8.55
C SER A 59 3.82 -7.55 8.35
N PHE A 60 3.10 -7.26 9.42
CA PHE A 60 1.96 -6.36 9.40
C PHE A 60 2.37 -4.93 9.00
N LEU A 61 3.38 -4.36 9.66
CA LEU A 61 3.89 -3.02 9.34
C LEU A 61 4.42 -2.93 7.91
N SER A 62 5.12 -3.95 7.43
CA SER A 62 5.68 -3.97 6.08
C SER A 62 4.61 -4.01 4.98
N VAL A 63 3.45 -4.62 5.22
CA VAL A 63 2.32 -4.57 4.29
C VAL A 63 1.80 -3.14 4.17
N PHE A 64 1.62 -2.44 5.28
CA PHE A 64 1.19 -1.03 5.26
C PHE A 64 2.19 -0.13 4.53
N LEU A 65 3.49 -0.29 4.78
CA LEU A 65 4.53 0.44 4.07
C LEU A 65 4.49 0.17 2.56
N THR A 66 4.28 -1.10 2.17
CA THR A 66 4.17 -1.46 0.76
C THR A 66 2.94 -0.81 0.10
N ILE A 67 1.79 -0.81 0.77
CA ILE A 67 0.57 -0.14 0.29
C ILE A 67 0.82 1.38 0.15
N SER A 68 1.41 2.01 1.15
CA SER A 68 1.75 3.44 1.12
C SER A 68 2.69 3.77 -0.04
N LEU A 69 3.70 2.94 -0.26
CA LEU A 69 4.64 3.09 -1.38
C LEU A 69 3.93 3.01 -2.74
N VAL A 70 3.06 2.02 -2.96
CA VAL A 70 2.28 1.89 -4.19
C VAL A 70 1.37 3.11 -4.39
N LEU A 71 0.72 3.59 -3.33
CA LEU A 71 -0.12 4.78 -3.39
C LEU A 71 0.67 6.04 -3.75
N ARG A 72 1.85 6.24 -3.17
CA ARG A 72 2.71 7.39 -3.48
C ARG A 72 3.18 7.38 -4.93
N TYR A 73 3.66 6.25 -5.43
CA TYR A 73 4.06 6.17 -6.84
C TYR A 73 2.87 6.35 -7.78
N SER A 74 1.71 5.77 -7.47
CA SER A 74 0.50 5.95 -8.27
C SER A 74 0.04 7.42 -8.29
N LEU A 75 0.12 8.12 -7.15
CA LEU A 75 -0.14 9.57 -7.07
C LEU A 75 0.83 10.36 -7.94
N PHE A 76 2.12 10.11 -7.80
CA PHE A 76 3.16 10.80 -8.56
C PHE A 76 2.96 10.62 -10.07
N ILE A 77 2.73 9.39 -10.51
CA ILE A 77 2.46 9.06 -11.91
C ILE A 77 1.18 9.74 -12.40
N SER A 78 0.13 9.76 -11.57
CA SER A 78 -1.15 10.42 -11.91
C SER A 78 -0.97 11.93 -12.10
N ILE A 79 -0.19 12.60 -11.23
CA ILE A 79 0.10 14.03 -11.34
C ILE A 79 0.86 14.33 -12.64
N ILE A 80 1.97 13.63 -12.87
CA ILE A 80 2.79 13.82 -14.06
C ILE A 80 1.99 13.48 -15.33
N GLY A 81 1.25 12.38 -15.30
CA GLY A 81 0.41 11.95 -16.42
C GLY A 81 -0.64 12.99 -16.79
N SER A 82 -1.25 13.66 -15.81
CA SER A 82 -2.23 14.72 -16.04
C SER A 82 -1.63 15.96 -16.71
N TRP A 83 -0.34 16.21 -16.51
CA TRP A 83 0.36 17.36 -17.12
C TRP A 83 0.88 17.05 -18.52
N ILE A 84 1.45 15.85 -18.70
CA ILE A 84 2.07 15.48 -19.99
C ILE A 84 1.03 15.07 -21.03
N ALA A 85 0.00 14.35 -20.60
CA ALA A 85 -0.98 13.76 -21.51
C ALA A 85 -2.39 13.77 -20.89
N PRO A 86 -3.01 14.95 -20.71
CA PRO A 86 -4.30 15.08 -20.01
C PRO A 86 -5.45 14.33 -20.69
N THR A 87 -5.34 14.07 -21.99
CA THR A 87 -6.37 13.37 -22.79
C THR A 87 -5.99 11.92 -23.12
N SER A 88 -4.90 11.40 -22.56
CA SER A 88 -4.46 10.04 -22.90
C SER A 88 -5.35 8.98 -22.27
N ASN A 89 -5.83 8.04 -23.10
CA ASN A 89 -6.53 6.84 -22.66
C ASN A 89 -5.55 5.71 -22.30
N ASN A 90 -4.40 6.04 -21.73
CA ASN A 90 -3.43 5.04 -21.30
C ASN A 90 -3.97 4.23 -20.13
N ALA A 91 -4.10 2.91 -20.32
CA ALA A 91 -4.63 1.99 -19.31
C ALA A 91 -3.86 2.08 -17.97
N PHE A 92 -2.56 2.33 -18.01
CA PHE A 92 -1.73 2.46 -16.82
C PHE A 92 -2.10 3.72 -16.01
N LEU A 93 -2.30 4.86 -16.65
CA LEU A 93 -2.75 6.10 -16.00
C LEU A 93 -4.15 5.93 -15.40
N ILE A 94 -5.06 5.25 -16.11
CA ILE A 94 -6.41 4.97 -15.63
C ILE A 94 -6.35 4.13 -14.34
N ILE A 95 -5.47 3.13 -14.29
CA ILE A 95 -5.28 2.30 -13.10
C ILE A 95 -4.73 3.13 -11.94
N CYS A 96 -3.68 3.93 -12.17
CA CYS A 96 -3.10 4.81 -11.15
C CYS A 96 -4.16 5.78 -10.60
N HIS A 97 -4.94 6.42 -11.47
CA HIS A 97 -6.07 7.26 -11.06
C HIS A 97 -7.12 6.50 -10.26
N GLY A 98 -7.50 5.30 -10.71
CA GLY A 98 -8.48 4.46 -10.02
C GLY A 98 -8.06 4.10 -8.59
N ILE A 99 -6.77 3.83 -8.38
CA ILE A 99 -6.20 3.49 -7.06
C ILE A 99 -6.16 4.73 -6.15
N THR A 100 -5.81 5.90 -6.69
CA THR A 100 -5.59 7.12 -5.91
C THR A 100 -6.86 7.93 -5.66
N GLN A 101 -7.85 7.84 -6.54
CA GLN A 101 -9.07 8.63 -6.47
C GLN A 101 -9.85 8.52 -5.16
N PRO A 102 -10.04 7.33 -4.54
CA PRO A 102 -10.73 7.24 -3.26
C PRO A 102 -10.03 8.01 -2.14
N LEU A 103 -8.69 8.12 -2.19
CA LEU A 103 -7.91 8.90 -1.24
C LEU A 103 -8.03 10.41 -1.50
N LEU A 104 -8.11 10.82 -2.74
CA LEU A 104 -8.16 12.24 -3.14
C LEU A 104 -9.54 12.86 -2.87
N ARG A 105 -10.62 12.11 -3.06
CA ARG A 105 -12.01 12.60 -2.96
C ARG A 105 -12.32 13.43 -1.70
N PRO A 106 -11.94 13.03 -0.48
CA PRO A 106 -12.24 13.82 0.71
C PRO A 106 -11.56 15.18 0.70
N PHE A 107 -10.36 15.28 0.10
CA PHE A 107 -9.56 16.51 0.05
C PHE A 107 -9.96 17.42 -1.12
N GLN A 108 -10.39 16.89 -2.25
CA GLN A 108 -10.76 17.66 -3.43
C GLN A 108 -11.84 18.71 -3.14
N ARG A 109 -12.74 18.43 -2.20
CA ARG A 109 -13.79 19.39 -1.81
C ARG A 109 -13.25 20.68 -1.20
N PHE A 110 -12.06 20.64 -0.60
CA PHE A 110 -11.45 21.76 0.11
C PHE A 110 -10.29 22.39 -0.66
N THR A 111 -9.72 21.68 -1.61
CA THR A 111 -8.45 22.05 -2.26
C THR A 111 -8.61 22.42 -3.74
N ALA A 112 -9.78 22.21 -4.33
CA ALA A 112 -10.07 22.64 -5.69
C ALA A 112 -10.30 24.17 -5.71
N MET A 113 -9.26 24.94 -5.97
CA MET A 113 -9.30 26.40 -6.11
C MET A 113 -8.80 26.81 -7.48
N GLY A 114 -9.60 27.63 -8.19
CA GLY A 114 -9.15 28.22 -9.46
C GLY A 114 -8.85 27.22 -10.58
N GLY A 115 -9.45 26.01 -10.56
CA GLY A 115 -9.23 24.99 -11.59
C GLY A 115 -8.00 24.10 -11.35
N ILE A 116 -7.24 24.33 -10.29
CA ILE A 116 -6.11 23.49 -9.89
C ILE A 116 -6.51 22.67 -8.66
N ASP A 117 -6.24 21.36 -8.70
CA ASP A 117 -6.48 20.46 -7.60
C ASP A 117 -5.17 20.20 -6.81
N PHE A 118 -5.11 20.74 -5.59
CA PHE A 118 -3.99 20.55 -4.68
C PHE A 118 -4.12 19.29 -3.80
N SER A 119 -5.22 18.55 -3.88
CA SER A 119 -5.42 17.35 -3.08
C SER A 119 -4.31 16.30 -3.21
N PRO A 120 -3.69 16.07 -4.38
CA PRO A 120 -2.62 15.10 -4.49
C PRO A 120 -1.39 15.45 -3.62
N ILE A 121 -1.07 16.74 -3.50
CA ILE A 121 0.07 17.20 -2.69
C ILE A 121 -0.20 16.95 -1.21
N ILE A 122 -1.41 17.25 -0.74
CA ILE A 122 -1.80 17.03 0.65
C ILE A 122 -1.77 15.54 0.98
N VAL A 123 -2.37 14.71 0.13
CA VAL A 123 -2.39 13.25 0.35
C VAL A 123 -0.98 12.66 0.30
N PHE A 124 -0.13 13.13 -0.61
CA PHE A 124 1.27 12.71 -0.68
C PHE A 124 2.02 13.02 0.63
N PHE A 125 1.80 14.23 1.17
CA PHE A 125 2.41 14.63 2.43
C PHE A 125 1.92 13.80 3.62
N ILE A 126 0.61 13.49 3.68
CA ILE A 126 0.03 12.63 4.70
C ILE A 126 0.64 11.23 4.64
N LEU A 127 0.79 10.64 3.45
CA LEU A 127 1.41 9.33 3.29
C LEU A 127 2.86 9.31 3.77
N ILE A 128 3.64 10.36 3.49
CA ILE A 128 5.02 10.49 4.01
C ILE A 128 5.02 10.55 5.54
N GLN A 129 4.08 11.26 6.17
CA GLN A 129 4.02 11.33 7.63
C GLN A 129 3.62 9.97 8.24
N ILE A 130 2.68 9.26 7.62
CA ILE A 130 2.30 7.91 8.04
C ILE A 130 3.51 6.97 7.96
N ASP A 131 4.28 7.01 6.87
CA ASP A 131 5.48 6.19 6.73
C ASP A 131 6.51 6.50 7.83
N ARG A 132 6.74 7.78 8.13
CA ARG A 132 7.63 8.19 9.22
C ARG A 132 7.16 7.67 10.57
N MET A 133 5.85 7.75 10.84
CA MET A 133 5.28 7.21 12.08
C MET A 133 5.51 5.69 12.18
N ILE A 134 5.30 4.95 11.09
CA ILE A 134 5.51 3.50 11.05
C ILE A 134 7.00 3.17 11.25
N HIS A 135 7.91 3.91 10.60
CA HIS A 135 9.35 3.73 10.80
C HIS A 135 9.80 4.02 12.24
N ASN A 136 9.28 5.07 12.85
CA ASN A 136 9.57 5.37 14.25
C ASN A 136 9.02 4.27 15.17
N PHE A 137 7.80 3.81 14.94
CA PHE A 137 7.20 2.75 15.73
C PHE A 137 8.00 1.44 15.63
N ARG A 138 8.51 1.13 14.44
CA ARG A 138 9.41 0.00 14.23
C ARG A 138 10.68 0.12 15.06
N PHE A 139 11.26 1.32 15.14
CA PHE A 139 12.46 1.58 15.94
C PHE A 139 12.21 1.32 17.43
N TYR A 140 11.05 1.73 17.96
CA TYR A 140 10.65 1.42 19.35
C TYR A 140 10.46 -0.06 19.63
N LEU A 141 10.11 -0.86 18.62
CA LEU A 141 9.96 -2.31 18.72
C LEU A 141 11.25 -3.08 18.44
N GLU A 142 12.37 -2.38 18.23
CA GLU A 142 13.69 -2.95 17.89
C GLU A 142 13.66 -3.89 16.69
N LEU A 143 12.69 -3.71 15.78
CA LEU A 143 12.52 -4.57 14.62
C LEU A 143 13.63 -4.31 13.57
N PRO A 144 14.17 -5.35 12.92
CA PRO A 144 15.23 -5.21 11.95
C PRO A 144 14.80 -4.33 10.76
N GLY A 145 15.73 -3.50 10.27
CA GLY A 145 15.53 -2.65 9.11
C GLY A 145 15.73 -3.42 7.82
N LEU A 146 14.67 -3.63 7.06
CA LEU A 146 14.74 -4.28 5.74
C LEU A 146 14.69 -3.32 4.55
N PHE A 147 14.58 -2.00 4.79
CA PHE A 147 14.63 -0.97 3.74
C PHE A 147 15.19 0.34 4.29
#